data_d896002038b6a3a0b5fb6a13eadf712a
#
_entry.id   d896002038b6a3a0b5fb6a13eadf712a
#
_cell.length_a   1.000
_cell.length_b   1.000
_cell.length_c   1.000
_cell.angle_alpha   90.00
_cell.angle_beta   90.00
_cell.angle_gamma   90.00
#
_symmetry.space_group_name_H-M   'P 1'
#
loop_
_entity.id
_entity.type
_entity.pdbx_description
1 polymer ?
#
loop_
_entity_poly.entity_id
_entity_poly.type
_entity_poly.pdbx_seq_one_letter_code
_entity_poly.pdbx_strand_id
1 'polypeptide(L)'
;GDPGRLILGMNASPEQVQILNHSLGYDQPFLKRFFEYIIGVFTRLDLGTSYKYGVSVWEKICSRIPTTFIVALTTVVIDSILSVFLGIVCVKNKDSKIDAVISTVAGFTSAIPSYWLGVVLLLIFCFKLRFFSVYDMGNSVAGYVLPVATVVIITFGPLVKKTRAVLLDVMNQDYIRTARALGEGEWSIIWKYAMKNALLPIITIIGYGFTGLMGGTLIIEQVFSLMGIGTLMLTAIQTRDVPLVCGITVVISV
;
A
#
# COMPACT_ATOMS: atom_id res chain seq x y z
N GLY A 1 10.72 -26.58 5.23
CA GLY A 1 12.10 -27.04 5.06
C GLY A 1 12.86 -26.92 6.36
N ASP A 2 13.97 -27.58 6.45
CA ASP A 2 14.86 -27.56 7.62
C ASP A 2 15.61 -26.23 7.66
N PRO A 3 15.46 -25.40 8.71
CA PRO A 3 16.09 -24.08 8.79
C PRO A 3 17.62 -24.17 8.80
N GLY A 4 18.19 -25.15 9.51
CA GLY A 4 19.63 -25.36 9.55
C GLY A 4 20.23 -25.65 8.17
N ARG A 5 19.53 -26.43 7.33
CA ARG A 5 19.94 -26.63 5.94
C ARG A 5 19.79 -25.41 5.05
N LEU A 6 18.80 -24.55 5.31
CA LEU A 6 18.64 -23.31 4.56
C LEU A 6 19.78 -22.33 4.82
N ILE A 7 20.28 -22.30 6.05
CA ILE A 7 21.37 -21.41 6.46
C ILE A 7 22.74 -21.96 6.04
N LEU A 8 22.99 -23.25 6.30
CA LEU A 8 24.30 -23.89 6.06
C LEU A 8 24.50 -24.36 4.61
N GLY A 9 23.39 -24.47 3.84
CA GLY A 9 23.43 -24.97 2.48
C GLY A 9 23.32 -26.50 2.38
N MET A 10 23.22 -26.98 1.14
CA MET A 10 22.95 -28.41 0.84
C MET A 10 24.11 -29.35 1.20
N ASN A 11 25.33 -28.81 1.29
CA ASN A 11 26.55 -29.58 1.55
C ASN A 11 26.87 -29.74 3.05
N ALA A 12 26.07 -29.17 3.93
CA ALA A 12 26.29 -29.29 5.38
C ALA A 12 26.04 -30.72 5.87
N SER A 13 26.86 -31.18 6.82
CA SER A 13 26.67 -32.48 7.44
C SER A 13 25.38 -32.52 8.27
N PRO A 14 24.73 -33.68 8.41
CA PRO A 14 23.54 -33.82 9.26
C PRO A 14 23.77 -33.35 10.69
N GLU A 15 24.96 -33.57 11.23
CA GLU A 15 25.35 -33.14 12.60
C GLU A 15 25.42 -31.63 12.73
N GLN A 16 26.02 -30.93 11.74
CA GLN A 16 26.06 -29.46 11.72
C GLN A 16 24.66 -28.84 11.66
N VAL A 17 23.79 -29.43 10.84
CA VAL A 17 22.39 -29.01 10.70
C VAL A 17 21.65 -29.19 12.03
N GLN A 18 21.85 -30.33 12.72
CA GLN A 18 21.19 -30.61 13.99
C GLN A 18 21.67 -29.66 15.10
N ILE A 19 22.98 -29.39 15.19
CA ILE A 19 23.54 -28.43 16.14
C ILE A 19 22.96 -27.04 15.91
N LEU A 20 22.89 -26.59 14.66
CA LEU A 20 22.31 -25.27 14.35
C LEU A 20 20.80 -25.22 14.66
N ASN A 21 20.03 -26.24 14.31
CA ASN A 21 18.62 -26.31 14.64
C ASN A 21 18.36 -26.27 16.16
N HIS A 22 19.20 -26.95 16.92
CA HIS A 22 19.15 -26.89 18.38
C HIS A 22 19.46 -25.48 18.92
N SER A 23 20.49 -24.83 18.41
CA SER A 23 20.86 -23.47 18.78
C SER A 23 19.79 -22.44 18.43
N LEU A 24 19.01 -22.67 17.35
CA LEU A 24 17.88 -21.86 16.93
C LEU A 24 16.58 -22.23 17.66
N GLY A 25 16.60 -23.24 18.53
CA GLY A 25 15.44 -23.68 19.31
C GLY A 25 14.38 -24.43 18.49
N TYR A 26 14.70 -24.94 17.29
CA TYR A 26 13.73 -25.64 16.44
C TYR A 26 13.35 -27.04 16.95
N ASP A 27 14.08 -27.58 17.89
CA ASP A 27 13.79 -28.80 18.62
C ASP A 27 12.72 -28.61 19.70
N GLN A 28 12.39 -27.36 20.06
CA GLN A 28 11.36 -27.08 21.04
C GLN A 28 9.95 -27.21 20.49
N PRO A 29 8.94 -27.53 21.34
CA PRO A 29 7.55 -27.60 20.94
C PRO A 29 7.06 -26.30 20.26
N PHE A 30 6.26 -26.44 19.19
CA PHE A 30 5.76 -25.31 18.43
C PHE A 30 5.08 -24.24 19.30
N LEU A 31 4.23 -24.64 20.23
CA LEU A 31 3.51 -23.70 21.12
C LEU A 31 4.48 -22.85 21.96
N LYS A 32 5.56 -23.46 22.48
CA LYS A 32 6.55 -22.72 23.26
C LYS A 32 7.21 -21.64 22.41
N ARG A 33 7.70 -22.01 21.22
CA ARG A 33 8.32 -21.07 20.28
C ARG A 33 7.37 -19.97 19.84
N PHE A 34 6.09 -20.31 19.63
CA PHE A 34 5.07 -19.34 19.24
C PHE A 34 4.88 -18.29 20.33
N PHE A 35 4.69 -18.71 21.59
CA PHE A 35 4.51 -17.77 22.68
C PHE A 35 5.76 -16.95 22.98
N GLU A 36 6.94 -17.56 22.91
CA GLU A 36 8.23 -16.84 23.06
C GLU A 36 8.39 -15.77 21.97
N TYR A 37 8.06 -16.08 20.71
CA TYR A 37 8.07 -15.12 19.61
C TYR A 37 7.09 -13.97 19.85
N ILE A 38 5.84 -14.27 20.19
CA ILE A 38 4.81 -13.24 20.47
C ILE A 38 5.25 -12.34 21.62
N ILE A 39 5.71 -12.91 22.72
CA ILE A 39 6.21 -12.14 23.87
C ILE A 39 7.42 -11.28 23.43
N GLY A 40 8.36 -11.84 22.69
CA GLY A 40 9.53 -11.12 22.15
C GLY A 40 9.13 -9.92 21.30
N VAL A 41 8.16 -10.10 20.39
CA VAL A 41 7.64 -9.03 19.53
C VAL A 41 7.04 -7.89 20.37
N PHE A 42 6.13 -8.19 21.31
CA PHE A 42 5.40 -7.16 22.05
C PHE A 42 6.21 -6.51 23.17
N THR A 43 7.18 -7.20 23.75
CA THR A 43 7.95 -6.66 24.90
C THR A 43 9.28 -6.06 24.51
N ARG A 44 9.92 -6.53 23.43
CA ARG A 44 11.28 -6.16 23.06
C ARG A 44 11.44 -5.75 21.59
N LEU A 45 10.36 -5.77 20.79
CA LEU A 45 10.37 -5.60 19.34
C LEU A 45 11.34 -6.58 18.65
N ASP A 46 11.51 -7.77 19.25
CA ASP A 46 12.40 -8.80 18.74
C ASP A 46 11.65 -9.65 17.70
N LEU A 47 11.91 -9.37 16.43
CA LEU A 47 11.37 -10.12 15.30
C LEU A 47 12.29 -11.28 14.86
N GLY A 48 13.38 -11.51 15.59
CA GLY A 48 14.39 -12.52 15.28
C GLY A 48 15.47 -12.06 14.30
N THR A 49 16.26 -13.02 13.83
CA THR A 49 17.38 -12.80 12.89
C THR A 49 17.04 -13.42 11.54
N SER A 50 17.27 -12.67 10.47
CA SER A 50 17.10 -13.12 9.09
C SER A 50 18.11 -14.22 8.75
N TYR A 51 17.64 -15.33 8.20
CA TYR A 51 18.51 -16.44 7.78
C TYR A 51 19.38 -16.07 6.59
N LYS A 52 18.85 -15.27 5.66
CA LYS A 52 19.57 -14.85 4.46
C LYS A 52 20.61 -13.79 4.73
N TYR A 53 20.27 -12.81 5.57
CA TYR A 53 21.11 -11.61 5.77
C TYR A 53 21.96 -11.67 7.01
N GLY A 54 21.67 -12.56 7.99
CA GLY A 54 22.40 -12.65 9.25
C GLY A 54 22.26 -11.43 10.17
N VAL A 55 21.28 -10.55 9.91
CA VAL A 55 21.02 -9.33 10.67
C VAL A 55 19.63 -9.37 11.29
N SER A 56 19.36 -8.46 12.24
CA SER A 56 18.03 -8.31 12.83
C SER A 56 16.98 -8.08 11.76
N VAL A 57 15.87 -8.81 11.86
CA VAL A 57 14.70 -8.64 11.00
C VAL A 57 14.16 -7.22 11.08
N TRP A 58 14.12 -6.63 12.29
CA TRP A 58 13.69 -5.25 12.51
C TRP A 58 14.56 -4.25 11.75
N GLU A 59 15.89 -4.36 11.85
CA GLU A 59 16.82 -3.51 11.10
C GLU A 59 16.59 -3.59 9.59
N LYS A 60 16.40 -4.82 9.09
CA LYS A 60 16.16 -5.04 7.66
C LYS A 60 14.86 -4.41 7.19
N ILE A 61 13.78 -4.53 7.97
CA ILE A 61 12.49 -3.91 7.68
C ILE A 61 12.62 -2.39 7.71
N CYS A 62 13.22 -1.82 8.77
CA CYS A 62 13.41 -0.37 8.90
C CYS A 62 14.15 0.23 7.70
N SER A 63 15.11 -0.48 7.11
CA SER A 63 15.83 -0.03 5.92
C SER A 63 14.95 0.06 4.66
N ARG A 64 13.78 -0.61 4.65
CA ARG A 64 12.86 -0.70 3.49
C ARG A 64 11.56 0.10 3.63
N ILE A 65 11.17 0.38 4.88
CA ILE A 65 9.97 1.20 5.17
C ILE A 65 9.96 2.53 4.40
N PRO A 66 11.04 3.33 4.34
CA PRO A 66 10.97 4.65 3.70
C PRO A 66 10.51 4.59 2.24
N THR A 67 10.98 3.62 1.46
CA THR A 67 10.61 3.49 0.04
C THR A 67 9.11 3.23 -0.13
N THR A 68 8.57 2.22 0.58
CA THR A 68 7.13 1.89 0.52
C THR A 68 6.28 3.03 1.08
N PHE A 69 6.73 3.66 2.17
CA PHE A 69 6.03 4.77 2.80
C PHE A 69 5.93 6.00 1.89
N ILE A 70 7.02 6.37 1.19
CA ILE A 70 7.01 7.48 0.23
C ILE A 70 6.00 7.22 -0.88
N VAL A 71 6.00 6.02 -1.48
CA VAL A 71 5.04 5.67 -2.53
C VAL A 71 3.61 5.71 -1.99
N ALA A 72 3.34 5.08 -0.85
CA ALA A 72 2.01 5.01 -0.26
C ALA A 72 1.50 6.40 0.15
N LEU A 73 2.30 7.18 0.87
CA LEU A 73 1.89 8.50 1.36
C LEU A 73 1.65 9.47 0.20
N THR A 74 2.57 9.53 -0.75
CA THR A 74 2.43 10.44 -1.90
C THR A 74 1.21 10.07 -2.75
N THR A 75 0.97 8.77 -2.98
CA THR A 75 -0.23 8.29 -3.67
C THR A 75 -1.49 8.71 -2.94
N VAL A 76 -1.58 8.44 -1.63
CA VAL A 76 -2.79 8.75 -0.84
C VAL A 76 -3.07 10.25 -0.83
N VAL A 77 -2.05 11.09 -0.72
CA VAL A 77 -2.24 12.55 -0.76
C VAL A 77 -2.82 12.99 -2.11
N ILE A 78 -2.23 12.53 -3.21
CA ILE A 78 -2.70 12.86 -4.57
C ILE A 78 -4.12 12.32 -4.79
N ASP A 79 -4.36 11.06 -4.48
CA ASP A 79 -5.68 10.41 -4.62
C ASP A 79 -6.75 11.10 -3.78
N SER A 80 -6.42 11.51 -2.56
CA SER A 80 -7.36 12.21 -1.68
C SER A 80 -7.81 13.53 -2.28
N ILE A 81 -6.86 14.32 -2.79
CA ILE A 81 -7.15 15.60 -3.43
C ILE A 81 -8.00 15.39 -4.68
N LEU A 82 -7.58 14.48 -5.57
CA LEU A 82 -8.27 14.21 -6.82
C LEU A 82 -9.67 13.64 -6.60
N SER A 83 -9.81 12.66 -5.70
CA SER A 83 -11.08 11.98 -5.48
C SER A 83 -12.11 12.82 -4.73
N VAL A 84 -11.68 13.64 -3.78
CA VAL A 84 -12.58 14.59 -3.11
C VAL A 84 -13.06 15.64 -4.12
N PHE A 85 -12.14 16.22 -4.89
CA PHE A 85 -12.47 17.21 -5.91
C PHE A 85 -13.44 16.63 -6.97
N LEU A 86 -13.08 15.49 -7.57
CA LEU A 86 -13.92 14.85 -8.60
C LEU A 86 -15.25 14.33 -8.02
N GLY A 87 -15.24 13.82 -6.79
CA GLY A 87 -16.45 13.44 -6.07
C GLY A 87 -17.43 14.59 -5.89
N ILE A 88 -16.93 15.77 -5.51
CA ILE A 88 -17.74 17.00 -5.40
C ILE A 88 -18.28 17.41 -6.78
N VAL A 89 -17.44 17.37 -7.82
CA VAL A 89 -17.86 17.70 -9.20
C VAL A 89 -18.97 16.76 -9.67
N CYS A 90 -18.87 15.46 -9.39
CA CYS A 90 -19.90 14.48 -9.70
C CYS A 90 -21.22 14.79 -8.98
N VAL A 91 -21.16 15.08 -7.68
CA VAL A 91 -22.37 15.36 -6.88
C VAL A 91 -23.05 16.65 -7.32
N LYS A 92 -22.27 17.70 -7.59
CA LYS A 92 -22.81 18.97 -8.12
C LYS A 92 -23.50 18.81 -9.48
N ASN A 93 -22.93 17.94 -10.33
CA ASN A 93 -23.45 17.67 -11.68
C ASN A 93 -24.13 16.31 -11.76
N LYS A 94 -24.79 15.90 -10.68
CA LYS A 94 -25.47 14.59 -10.61
C LYS A 94 -26.33 14.34 -11.84
N ASP A 95 -26.27 13.11 -12.37
CA ASP A 95 -27.01 12.63 -13.54
C ASP A 95 -26.72 13.40 -14.86
N SER A 96 -25.67 14.23 -14.89
CA SER A 96 -25.20 14.92 -16.09
C SER A 96 -24.16 14.10 -16.87
N LYS A 97 -23.82 14.57 -18.09
CA LYS A 97 -22.72 14.01 -18.89
C LYS A 97 -21.37 14.08 -18.18
N ILE A 98 -21.13 15.10 -17.34
CA ILE A 98 -19.89 15.25 -16.57
C ILE A 98 -19.79 14.12 -15.54
N ASP A 99 -20.84 13.88 -14.77
CA ASP A 99 -20.88 12.79 -13.80
C ASP A 99 -20.69 11.42 -14.49
N ALA A 100 -21.36 11.22 -15.63
CA ALA A 100 -21.22 9.99 -16.41
C ALA A 100 -19.79 9.77 -16.92
N VAL A 101 -19.13 10.80 -17.45
CA VAL A 101 -17.73 10.71 -17.95
C VAL A 101 -16.76 10.40 -16.82
N ILE A 102 -16.82 11.15 -15.70
CA ILE A 102 -15.94 10.93 -14.54
C ILE A 102 -16.13 9.51 -14.01
N SER A 103 -17.37 9.06 -13.83
CA SER A 103 -17.69 7.72 -13.32
C SER A 103 -17.24 6.60 -14.28
N THR A 104 -17.30 6.83 -15.59
CA THR A 104 -16.82 5.89 -16.62
C THR A 104 -15.30 5.81 -16.61
N VAL A 105 -14.61 6.94 -16.60
CA VAL A 105 -13.13 6.99 -16.51
C VAL A 105 -12.67 6.32 -15.23
N ALA A 106 -13.28 6.65 -14.09
CA ALA A 106 -13.00 6.02 -12.79
C ALA A 106 -13.23 4.49 -12.81
N GLY A 107 -14.22 4.02 -13.59
CA GLY A 107 -14.45 2.59 -13.78
C GLY A 107 -13.38 1.94 -14.65
N PHE A 108 -13.01 2.59 -15.74
CA PHE A 108 -12.02 2.09 -16.69
C PHE A 108 -10.63 1.95 -16.04
N THR A 109 -10.16 2.98 -15.34
CA THR A 109 -8.83 2.95 -14.68
C THR A 109 -8.73 1.86 -13.62
N SER A 110 -9.83 1.55 -12.93
CA SER A 110 -9.89 0.46 -11.94
C SER A 110 -9.76 -0.93 -12.55
N ALA A 111 -10.02 -1.09 -13.83
CA ALA A 111 -9.93 -2.37 -14.53
C ALA A 111 -8.54 -2.65 -15.12
N ILE A 112 -7.65 -1.66 -15.12
CA ILE A 112 -6.31 -1.80 -15.68
C ILE A 112 -5.43 -2.60 -14.71
N PRO A 113 -4.77 -3.70 -15.15
CA PRO A 113 -3.81 -4.41 -14.31
C PRO A 113 -2.61 -3.51 -13.96
N SER A 114 -2.27 -3.42 -12.68
CA SER A 114 -1.23 -2.51 -12.20
C SER A 114 0.15 -2.75 -12.83
N TYR A 115 0.55 -4.02 -12.95
CA TYR A 115 1.80 -4.39 -13.58
C TYR A 115 1.86 -3.98 -15.06
N TRP A 116 0.76 -4.16 -15.79
CA TRP A 116 0.68 -3.79 -17.19
C TRP A 116 0.84 -2.28 -17.37
N LEU A 117 0.11 -1.49 -16.57
CA LEU A 117 0.21 -0.04 -16.61
C LEU A 117 1.62 0.43 -16.28
N GLY A 118 2.25 -0.13 -15.23
CA GLY A 118 3.62 0.20 -14.85
C GLY A 118 4.62 -0.05 -15.98
N VAL A 119 4.54 -1.22 -16.63
CA VAL A 119 5.39 -1.56 -17.78
C VAL A 119 5.15 -0.62 -18.95
N VAL A 120 3.91 -0.29 -19.27
CA VAL A 120 3.57 0.66 -20.36
C VAL A 120 4.13 2.05 -20.07
N LEU A 121 4.01 2.55 -18.84
CA LEU A 121 4.58 3.86 -18.46
C LEU A 121 6.11 3.84 -18.54
N LEU A 122 6.77 2.77 -18.10
CA LEU A 122 8.22 2.60 -18.27
C LEU A 122 8.62 2.64 -19.75
N LEU A 123 7.93 1.89 -20.61
CA LEU A 123 8.22 1.85 -22.05
C LEU A 123 8.06 3.22 -22.70
N ILE A 124 6.99 3.94 -22.36
CA ILE A 124 6.73 5.27 -22.96
C ILE A 124 7.71 6.29 -22.40
N PHE A 125 7.82 6.44 -21.10
CA PHE A 125 8.50 7.57 -20.48
C PHE A 125 10.00 7.35 -20.28
N CYS A 126 10.47 6.12 -20.09
CA CYS A 126 11.91 5.84 -19.96
C CYS A 126 12.56 5.49 -21.29
N PHE A 127 11.93 4.62 -22.10
CA PHE A 127 12.57 4.11 -23.32
C PHE A 127 12.25 4.95 -24.57
N LYS A 128 10.98 5.34 -24.79
CA LYS A 128 10.56 6.07 -25.98
C LYS A 128 10.82 7.58 -25.84
N LEU A 129 10.34 8.19 -24.78
CA LEU A 129 10.46 9.64 -24.55
C LEU A 129 11.74 10.03 -23.80
N ARG A 130 12.35 9.11 -23.06
CA ARG A 130 13.57 9.30 -22.27
C ARG A 130 13.48 10.45 -21.26
N PHE A 131 12.29 10.69 -20.69
CA PHE A 131 12.07 11.72 -19.67
C PHE A 131 12.59 11.27 -18.30
N PHE A 132 12.58 9.97 -18.03
CA PHE A 132 13.04 9.38 -16.78
C PHE A 132 14.09 8.30 -17.05
N SER A 133 15.03 8.15 -16.12
CA SER A 133 16.02 7.08 -16.15
C SER A 133 15.55 5.89 -15.31
N VAL A 134 15.65 4.69 -15.84
CA VAL A 134 15.34 3.47 -15.09
C VAL A 134 16.29 3.30 -13.88
N TYR A 135 17.53 3.79 -13.99
CA TYR A 135 18.53 3.72 -12.92
C TYR A 135 18.23 4.64 -11.75
N ASP A 136 17.41 5.68 -11.95
CA ASP A 136 17.04 6.62 -10.89
C ASP A 136 15.82 6.16 -10.07
N MET A 137 15.18 5.06 -10.45
CA MET A 137 14.00 4.55 -9.76
C MET A 137 14.31 4.26 -8.28
N GLY A 138 13.57 4.93 -7.39
CA GLY A 138 13.76 4.83 -5.94
C GLY A 138 14.98 5.58 -5.37
N ASN A 139 15.83 6.18 -6.19
CA ASN A 139 17.05 6.87 -5.76
C ASN A 139 16.94 8.41 -5.81
N SER A 140 15.96 8.93 -6.52
CA SER A 140 15.71 10.36 -6.64
C SER A 140 14.21 10.66 -6.57
N VAL A 141 13.85 11.92 -6.34
CA VAL A 141 12.44 12.34 -6.38
C VAL A 141 11.79 12.03 -7.73
N ALA A 142 12.52 12.25 -8.83
CA ALA A 142 12.07 11.91 -10.17
C ALA A 142 11.83 10.42 -10.36
N GLY A 143 12.61 9.57 -9.69
CA GLY A 143 12.46 8.11 -9.72
C GLY A 143 11.17 7.58 -9.07
N TYR A 144 10.52 8.37 -8.23
CA TYR A 144 9.22 8.00 -7.64
C TYR A 144 8.01 8.44 -8.48
N VAL A 145 8.19 9.31 -9.47
CA VAL A 145 7.07 9.87 -10.26
C VAL A 145 6.29 8.79 -10.99
N LEU A 146 6.94 7.91 -11.74
CA LEU A 146 6.25 6.85 -12.49
C LEU A 146 5.62 5.77 -11.57
N PRO A 147 6.31 5.26 -10.53
CA PRO A 147 5.68 4.38 -9.54
C PRO A 147 4.42 4.98 -8.93
N VAL A 148 4.50 6.21 -8.42
CA VAL A 148 3.36 6.92 -7.80
C VAL A 148 2.25 7.15 -8.83
N ALA A 149 2.56 7.64 -10.03
CA ALA A 149 1.58 7.85 -11.09
C ALA A 149 0.85 6.55 -11.46
N THR A 150 1.57 5.42 -11.51
CA THR A 150 0.95 4.12 -11.78
C THR A 150 -0.07 3.77 -10.71
N VAL A 151 0.29 3.92 -9.43
CA VAL A 151 -0.61 3.59 -8.31
C VAL A 151 -1.80 4.55 -8.30
N VAL A 152 -1.57 5.86 -8.43
CA VAL A 152 -2.64 6.88 -8.50
C VAL A 152 -3.67 6.53 -9.58
N ILE A 153 -3.22 6.22 -10.81
CA ILE A 153 -4.14 5.93 -11.93
C ILE A 153 -5.06 4.75 -11.61
N ILE A 154 -4.61 3.73 -10.91
CA ILE A 154 -5.43 2.55 -10.60
C ILE A 154 -6.28 2.72 -9.36
N THR A 155 -5.87 3.57 -8.40
CA THR A 155 -6.52 3.71 -7.09
C THR A 155 -7.48 4.90 -7.01
N PHE A 156 -7.29 5.97 -7.80
CA PHE A 156 -8.17 7.13 -7.73
C PHE A 156 -9.62 6.82 -8.11
N GLY A 157 -9.83 5.95 -9.10
CA GLY A 157 -11.17 5.62 -9.60
C GLY A 157 -12.10 5.03 -8.53
N PRO A 158 -11.72 3.95 -7.82
CA PRO A 158 -12.47 3.44 -6.68
C PRO A 158 -12.70 4.49 -5.60
N LEU A 159 -11.72 5.36 -5.33
CA LEU A 159 -11.84 6.38 -4.31
C LEU A 159 -12.81 7.50 -4.72
N VAL A 160 -12.79 7.94 -5.97
CA VAL A 160 -13.79 8.88 -6.53
C VAL A 160 -15.21 8.33 -6.37
N LYS A 161 -15.45 7.07 -6.74
CA LYS A 161 -16.77 6.44 -6.63
C LYS A 161 -17.26 6.36 -5.18
N LYS A 162 -16.37 6.00 -4.25
CA LYS A 162 -16.69 5.95 -2.81
C LYS A 162 -17.00 7.34 -2.26
N THR A 163 -16.17 8.34 -2.59
CA THR A 163 -16.38 9.75 -2.17
C THR A 163 -17.68 10.29 -2.72
N ARG A 164 -17.98 10.02 -4.01
CA ARG A 164 -19.26 10.39 -4.63
C ARG A 164 -20.45 9.74 -3.89
N ALA A 165 -20.37 8.46 -3.57
CA ALA A 165 -21.44 7.77 -2.84
C ALA A 165 -21.69 8.39 -1.45
N VAL A 166 -20.64 8.59 -0.66
CA VAL A 166 -20.74 9.24 0.66
C VAL A 166 -21.36 10.64 0.55
N LEU A 167 -20.91 11.44 -0.41
CA LEU A 167 -21.46 12.78 -0.60
C LEU A 167 -22.93 12.75 -1.03
N LEU A 168 -23.35 11.82 -1.92
CA LEU A 168 -24.74 11.67 -2.31
C LEU A 168 -25.64 11.27 -1.14
N ASP A 169 -25.17 10.36 -0.28
CA ASP A 169 -25.92 9.95 0.91
C ASP A 169 -26.14 11.13 1.86
N VAL A 170 -25.11 11.96 2.06
CA VAL A 170 -25.21 13.17 2.87
C VAL A 170 -26.13 14.21 2.23
N MET A 171 -26.07 14.40 0.90
CA MET A 171 -26.89 15.37 0.18
C MET A 171 -28.40 15.03 0.20
N ASN A 172 -28.76 13.80 0.54
CA ASN A 172 -30.15 13.35 0.67
C ASN A 172 -30.75 13.58 2.08
N GLN A 173 -29.98 14.07 3.04
CA GLN A 173 -30.42 14.28 4.42
C GLN A 173 -31.36 15.48 4.57
N ASP A 174 -32.23 15.47 5.58
CA ASP A 174 -33.26 16.49 5.79
C ASP A 174 -32.69 17.89 6.08
N TYR A 175 -31.55 17.98 6.77
CA TYR A 175 -30.91 19.28 7.01
C TYR A 175 -30.40 19.94 5.73
N ILE A 176 -30.06 19.14 4.70
CA ILE A 176 -29.71 19.68 3.37
C ILE A 176 -30.96 20.21 2.66
N ARG A 177 -32.10 19.53 2.79
CA ARG A 177 -33.39 20.02 2.24
C ARG A 177 -33.78 21.33 2.91
N THR A 178 -33.60 21.42 4.23
CA THR A 178 -33.83 22.65 4.98
C THR A 178 -32.93 23.79 4.50
N ALA A 179 -31.65 23.55 4.29
CA ALA A 179 -30.71 24.56 3.79
C ALA A 179 -31.13 25.06 2.39
N ARG A 180 -31.59 24.16 1.50
CA ARG A 180 -32.14 24.56 0.18
C ARG A 180 -33.40 25.41 0.31
N ALA A 181 -34.31 25.03 1.21
CA ALA A 181 -35.54 25.78 1.46
C ALA A 181 -35.26 27.20 2.00
N LEU A 182 -34.15 27.38 2.71
CA LEU A 182 -33.66 28.69 3.18
C LEU A 182 -32.95 29.52 2.10
N GLY A 183 -32.84 29.01 0.86
CA GLY A 183 -32.25 29.72 -0.27
C GLY A 183 -30.73 29.63 -0.37
N GLU A 184 -30.08 28.72 0.37
CA GLU A 184 -28.63 28.51 0.26
C GLU A 184 -28.27 27.96 -1.13
N GLY A 185 -27.22 28.50 -1.73
CA GLY A 185 -26.69 28.03 -3.02
C GLY A 185 -26.01 26.65 -2.91
N GLU A 186 -26.04 25.85 -3.98
CA GLU A 186 -25.49 24.48 -3.99
C GLU A 186 -24.01 24.38 -3.54
N TRP A 187 -23.15 25.33 -3.90
CA TRP A 187 -21.77 25.37 -3.41
C TRP A 187 -21.67 25.58 -1.90
N SER A 188 -22.53 26.47 -1.36
CA SER A 188 -22.62 26.71 0.08
C SER A 188 -23.09 25.44 0.81
N ILE A 189 -24.09 24.75 0.24
CA ILE A 189 -24.62 23.50 0.77
C ILE A 189 -23.53 22.43 0.80
N ILE A 190 -22.79 22.25 -0.29
CA ILE A 190 -21.72 21.24 -0.36
C ILE A 190 -20.64 21.53 0.70
N TRP A 191 -20.11 22.75 0.76
CA TRP A 191 -18.95 23.05 1.63
C TRP A 191 -19.33 23.26 3.10
N LYS A 192 -20.42 23.95 3.39
CA LYS A 192 -20.79 24.25 4.78
C LYS A 192 -21.53 23.13 5.49
N TYR A 193 -22.37 22.38 4.76
CA TYR A 193 -23.27 21.38 5.35
C TYR A 193 -22.86 19.96 5.00
N ALA A 194 -22.66 19.63 3.71
CA ALA A 194 -22.39 18.27 3.30
C ALA A 194 -20.98 17.81 3.67
N MET A 195 -19.94 18.59 3.37
CA MET A 195 -18.55 18.21 3.64
C MET A 195 -18.28 17.98 5.12
N LYS A 196 -18.87 18.75 6.02
CA LYS A 196 -18.69 18.55 7.48
C LYS A 196 -19.09 17.15 7.92
N ASN A 197 -20.17 16.62 7.36
CA ASN A 197 -20.68 15.29 7.71
C ASN A 197 -20.05 14.16 6.84
N ALA A 198 -19.66 14.47 5.62
CA ALA A 198 -18.99 13.53 4.73
C ALA A 198 -17.51 13.32 5.08
N LEU A 199 -16.86 14.29 5.77
CA LEU A 199 -15.42 14.29 6.02
C LEU A 199 -14.97 13.04 6.79
N LEU A 200 -15.68 12.67 7.86
CA LEU A 200 -15.32 11.52 8.68
C LEU A 200 -15.34 10.18 7.90
N PRO A 201 -16.42 9.82 7.18
CA PRO A 201 -16.41 8.65 6.30
C PRO A 201 -15.33 8.71 5.22
N ILE A 202 -15.09 9.89 4.61
CA ILE A 202 -14.07 10.06 3.57
C ILE A 202 -12.67 9.82 4.14
N ILE A 203 -12.32 10.41 5.29
CA ILE A 203 -11.02 10.18 5.95
C ILE A 203 -10.84 8.70 6.29
N THR A 204 -11.88 8.03 6.76
CA THR A 204 -11.84 6.60 7.06
C THR A 204 -11.52 5.77 5.80
N ILE A 205 -12.17 6.07 4.67
CA ILE A 205 -11.91 5.41 3.39
C ILE A 205 -10.47 5.64 2.92
N ILE A 206 -9.97 6.88 3.07
CA ILE A 206 -8.59 7.25 2.74
C ILE A 206 -7.60 6.48 3.62
N GLY A 207 -7.85 6.39 4.94
CA GLY A 207 -7.03 5.64 5.88
C GLY A 207 -6.94 4.16 5.51
N TYR A 208 -8.06 3.51 5.17
CA TYR A 208 -8.06 2.14 4.65
C TYR A 208 -7.26 2.00 3.35
N GLY A 209 -7.35 3.01 2.46
CA GLY A 209 -6.56 3.05 1.24
C GLY A 209 -5.05 3.07 1.53
N PHE A 210 -4.62 3.89 2.49
CA PHE A 210 -3.23 3.97 2.92
C PHE A 210 -2.72 2.63 3.47
N THR A 211 -3.47 2.00 4.38
CA THR A 211 -3.11 0.69 4.93
C THR A 211 -2.98 -0.36 3.83
N GLY A 212 -3.93 -0.37 2.87
CA GLY A 212 -3.86 -1.27 1.71
C GLY A 212 -2.62 -1.05 0.85
N LEU A 213 -2.18 0.20 0.67
CA LEU A 213 -0.97 0.51 -0.09
C LEU A 213 0.31 0.09 0.66
N MET A 214 0.37 0.22 1.98
CA MET A 214 1.52 -0.23 2.76
C MET A 214 1.79 -1.74 2.62
N GLY A 215 0.74 -2.55 2.46
CA GLY A 215 0.86 -4.00 2.23
C GLY A 215 0.83 -4.43 0.77
N GLY A 216 0.32 -3.60 -0.14
CA GLY A 216 -0.05 -3.98 -1.51
C GLY A 216 0.82 -3.46 -2.64
N THR A 217 1.90 -2.72 -2.36
CA THR A 217 2.76 -2.12 -3.41
C THR A 217 3.79 -3.07 -4.02
N LEU A 218 3.83 -4.34 -3.60
CA LEU A 218 4.80 -5.34 -4.03
C LEU A 218 4.99 -5.39 -5.56
N ILE A 219 3.89 -5.46 -6.31
CA ILE A 219 3.93 -5.56 -7.77
C ILE A 219 4.56 -4.30 -8.39
N ILE A 220 4.20 -3.13 -7.88
CA ILE A 220 4.73 -1.85 -8.33
C ILE A 220 6.22 -1.73 -7.98
N GLU A 221 6.59 -2.10 -6.76
CA GLU A 221 7.99 -2.14 -6.35
C GLU A 221 8.83 -3.05 -7.25
N GLN A 222 8.29 -4.21 -7.65
CA GLN A 222 8.95 -5.11 -8.57
C GLN A 222 9.12 -4.52 -9.97
N VAL A 223 8.03 -3.98 -10.56
CA VAL A 223 8.05 -3.41 -11.92
C VAL A 223 9.06 -2.28 -12.02
N PHE A 224 9.14 -1.43 -10.98
CA PHE A 224 10.04 -0.28 -10.95
C PHE A 224 11.36 -0.55 -10.21
N SER A 225 11.64 -1.79 -9.83
CA SER A 225 12.86 -2.22 -9.10
C SER A 225 13.09 -1.42 -7.80
N LEU A 226 12.02 -1.01 -7.13
CA LEU A 226 12.09 -0.29 -5.86
C LEU A 226 12.47 -1.25 -4.72
N MET A 227 13.29 -0.75 -3.82
CA MET A 227 13.75 -1.53 -2.66
C MET A 227 12.83 -1.31 -1.44
N GLY A 228 11.54 -1.69 -1.54
CA GLY A 228 10.55 -1.53 -0.47
C GLY A 228 10.30 -2.81 0.34
N ILE A 229 9.25 -2.76 1.18
CA ILE A 229 8.83 -3.87 2.04
C ILE A 229 8.25 -5.03 1.20
N GLY A 230 7.51 -4.72 0.13
CA GLY A 230 6.93 -5.73 -0.75
C GLY A 230 8.00 -6.57 -1.45
N THR A 231 9.03 -5.94 -2.03
CA THR A 231 10.16 -6.65 -2.64
C THR A 231 10.98 -7.41 -1.60
N LEU A 232 11.10 -6.90 -0.38
CA LEU A 232 11.73 -7.62 0.73
C LEU A 232 10.94 -8.87 1.10
N MET A 233 9.61 -8.77 1.19
CA MET A 233 8.72 -9.91 1.48
C MET A 233 8.86 -11.01 0.41
N LEU A 234 8.84 -10.63 -0.87
CA LEU A 234 9.01 -11.59 -1.95
C LEU A 234 10.38 -12.30 -1.87
N THR A 235 11.43 -11.53 -1.61
CA THR A 235 12.77 -12.10 -1.43
C THR A 235 12.81 -13.07 -0.25
N ALA A 236 12.18 -12.73 0.87
CA ALA A 236 12.09 -13.59 2.05
C ALA A 236 11.35 -14.90 1.75
N ILE A 237 10.25 -14.84 0.99
CA ILE A 237 9.51 -16.04 0.57
C ILE A 237 10.36 -16.92 -0.36
N GLN A 238 10.99 -16.33 -1.37
CA GLN A 238 11.83 -17.06 -2.33
C GLN A 238 13.03 -17.76 -1.68
N THR A 239 13.62 -17.11 -0.66
CA THR A 239 14.75 -17.65 0.09
C THR A 239 14.33 -18.47 1.32
N ARG A 240 13.01 -18.60 1.56
CA ARG A 240 12.44 -19.32 2.70
C ARG A 240 12.93 -18.80 4.05
N ASP A 241 13.16 -17.49 4.14
CA ASP A 241 13.59 -16.80 5.35
C ASP A 241 12.38 -16.58 6.27
N VAL A 242 12.06 -17.59 7.05
CA VAL A 242 10.85 -17.63 7.90
C VAL A 242 10.80 -16.47 8.90
N PRO A 243 11.86 -16.14 9.66
CA PRO A 243 11.83 -15.00 10.57
C PRO A 243 11.51 -13.69 9.86
N LEU A 244 12.10 -13.48 8.66
CA LEU A 244 11.86 -12.26 7.89
C LEU A 244 10.42 -12.20 7.36
N VAL A 245 9.86 -13.31 6.88
CA VAL A 245 8.45 -13.39 6.46
C VAL A 245 7.52 -13.07 7.63
N CYS A 246 7.73 -13.72 8.80
CA CYS A 246 6.92 -13.48 9.99
C CYS A 246 7.02 -12.02 10.46
N GLY A 247 8.24 -11.48 10.53
CA GLY A 247 8.45 -10.10 10.96
C GLY A 247 7.80 -9.06 10.04
N ILE A 248 7.94 -9.23 8.72
CA ILE A 248 7.27 -8.34 7.75
C ILE A 248 5.75 -8.46 7.90
N THR A 249 5.21 -9.67 8.05
CA THR A 249 3.76 -9.89 8.24
C THR A 249 3.25 -9.17 9.47
N VAL A 250 3.96 -9.27 10.61
CA VAL A 250 3.62 -8.55 11.84
C VAL A 250 3.59 -7.04 11.60
N VAL A 251 4.64 -6.49 10.99
CA VAL A 251 4.75 -5.03 10.75
C VAL A 251 3.67 -4.49 9.80
N ILE A 252 3.28 -5.26 8.78
CA ILE A 252 2.21 -4.85 7.85
C ILE A 252 0.82 -4.96 8.50
N SER A 253 0.65 -5.85 9.50
CA SER A 253 -0.64 -6.11 10.15
C SER A 253 -0.99 -5.10 11.25
N VAL A 254 -0.02 -4.30 11.72
CA VAL A 254 -0.17 -3.25 12.74
C VAL A 254 -0.35 -1.87 12.10
#